data_dcb9da90e9823488a9e3b82f20e8b24f
#
_entry.id   dcb9da90e9823488a9e3b82f20e8b24f
#
_cell.length_a   1.000
_cell.length_b   1.000
_cell.length_c   1.000
_cell.angle_alpha   90.00
_cell.angle_beta   90.00
_cell.angle_gamma   90.00
#
_symmetry.space_group_name_H-M   'P 1'
#
loop_
_entity.id
_entity.type
_entity.pdbx_description
1 polymer ?
#
loop_
_entity_poly.entity_id
_entity_poly.type
_entity_poly.pdbx_seq_one_letter_code
_entity_poly.pdbx_strand_id
1 'polypeptide(L)'
;MKKIKVLFVIIFILLFASWSKPREVNITDMEIREGITYVKGETKAFTGIIKSYYENGNLESEGNFKDGKLNGLSKVYYENGNLKSEGNYKDDKLNGLSKVYYENGNLKREDNYKDDKREGLFKGYYENGDLKSEDNYKDG
;
A
#
# COMPACT_ATOMS: atom_id res chain seq x y z
N MET A 1 3.43 68.22 1.40
CA MET A 1 3.50 66.96 0.63
C MET A 1 3.33 65.78 1.63
N LYS A 2 2.14 65.14 1.67
CA LYS A 2 1.88 64.02 2.56
C LYS A 2 2.37 62.73 1.89
N LYS A 3 3.31 62.02 2.55
CA LYS A 3 3.78 60.71 2.13
C LYS A 3 2.74 59.68 2.46
N ILE A 4 2.13 59.04 1.42
CA ILE A 4 1.25 57.89 1.56
C ILE A 4 2.12 56.67 1.83
N LYS A 5 2.02 56.12 3.04
CA LYS A 5 2.61 54.81 3.35
C LYS A 5 1.68 53.73 2.79
N VAL A 6 2.12 53.06 1.72
CA VAL A 6 1.44 51.87 1.21
C VAL A 6 1.77 50.73 2.14
N LEU A 7 0.78 50.30 2.91
CA LEU A 7 0.86 49.11 3.78
C LEU A 7 0.63 47.86 2.89
N PHE A 8 1.70 47.13 2.55
CA PHE A 8 1.57 45.83 1.94
C PHE A 8 1.06 44.83 2.99
N VAL A 9 -0.23 44.53 2.94
CA VAL A 9 -0.80 43.41 3.68
C VAL A 9 -0.44 42.14 2.90
N ILE A 10 0.60 41.45 3.32
CA ILE A 10 0.90 40.13 2.84
C ILE A 10 -0.11 39.18 3.49
N ILE A 11 -1.14 38.81 2.74
CA ILE A 11 -2.07 37.75 3.13
C ILE A 11 -1.30 36.44 2.95
N PHE A 12 -0.74 35.92 4.04
CA PHE A 12 -0.25 34.54 4.12
C PHE A 12 -1.48 33.63 4.11
N ILE A 13 -1.89 33.18 2.91
CA ILE A 13 -2.82 32.06 2.79
C ILE A 13 -2.05 30.81 3.21
N LEU A 14 -2.13 30.48 4.50
CA LEU A 14 -1.76 29.17 5.01
C LEU A 14 -2.76 28.17 4.40
N LEU A 15 -2.36 27.55 3.30
CA LEU A 15 -2.97 26.31 2.82
C LEU A 15 -2.71 25.23 3.88
N PHE A 16 -3.56 25.20 4.91
CA PHE A 16 -3.71 24.01 5.72
C PHE A 16 -4.27 22.91 4.79
N ALA A 17 -3.38 22.21 4.09
CA ALA A 17 -3.73 20.88 3.64
C ALA A 17 -4.07 20.11 4.93
N SER A 18 -5.35 19.98 5.24
CA SER A 18 -5.78 19.13 6.33
C SER A 18 -5.34 17.71 5.94
N TRP A 19 -4.27 17.23 6.54
CA TRP A 19 -3.90 15.83 6.50
C TRP A 19 -4.97 15.07 7.31
N SER A 20 -6.13 14.92 6.72
CA SER A 20 -7.09 13.97 7.26
C SER A 20 -6.48 12.59 7.14
N LYS A 21 -6.49 11.83 8.24
CA LYS A 21 -6.09 10.43 8.19
C LYS A 21 -6.87 9.73 7.08
N PRO A 22 -6.23 8.82 6.32
CA PRO A 22 -6.95 8.07 5.30
C PRO A 22 -8.12 7.33 5.95
N ARG A 23 -9.25 7.24 5.24
CA ARG A 23 -10.40 6.45 5.68
C ARG A 23 -9.98 4.98 5.78
N GLU A 24 -10.24 4.35 6.91
CA GLU A 24 -10.01 2.92 7.15
C GLU A 24 -11.35 2.17 7.20
N VAL A 25 -11.44 1.02 6.55
CA VAL A 25 -12.67 0.21 6.48
C VAL A 25 -12.30 -1.27 6.58
N ASN A 26 -13.19 -2.07 7.19
CA ASN A 26 -13.04 -3.52 7.22
C ASN A 26 -13.43 -4.11 5.86
N ILE A 27 -12.73 -5.18 5.43
CA ILE A 27 -13.02 -5.86 4.17
C ILE A 27 -14.46 -6.42 4.12
N THR A 28 -15.03 -6.75 5.26
CA THR A 28 -16.42 -7.23 5.37
C THR A 28 -17.47 -6.19 4.95
N ASP A 29 -17.10 -4.91 4.97
CA ASP A 29 -17.96 -3.79 4.59
C ASP A 29 -17.81 -3.41 3.11
N MET A 30 -17.00 -4.16 2.36
CA MET A 30 -16.71 -3.88 0.97
C MET A 30 -17.56 -4.73 0.02
N GLU A 31 -17.76 -4.21 -1.18
CA GLU A 31 -18.32 -4.92 -2.33
C GLU A 31 -17.54 -4.57 -3.60
N ILE A 32 -17.50 -5.50 -4.54
CA ILE A 32 -16.84 -5.29 -5.84
C ILE A 32 -17.92 -5.27 -6.92
N ARG A 33 -17.92 -4.21 -7.73
CA ARG A 33 -18.79 -4.05 -8.89
C ARG A 33 -17.93 -3.77 -10.13
N GLU A 34 -17.98 -4.65 -11.12
CA GLU A 34 -17.21 -4.54 -12.37
C GLU A 34 -15.70 -4.33 -12.16
N GLY A 35 -15.12 -5.02 -11.14
CA GLY A 35 -13.70 -4.92 -10.81
C GLY A 35 -13.31 -3.66 -10.02
N ILE A 36 -14.26 -2.86 -9.58
CA ILE A 36 -14.05 -1.67 -8.76
C ILE A 36 -14.60 -1.90 -7.35
N THR A 37 -13.83 -1.55 -6.35
CA THR A 37 -14.16 -1.73 -4.92
C THR A 37 -14.91 -0.52 -4.37
N TYR A 38 -16.00 -0.80 -3.65
CA TYR A 38 -16.85 0.18 -2.99
C TYR A 38 -17.11 -0.23 -1.54
N VAL A 39 -17.46 0.71 -0.68
CA VAL A 39 -18.14 0.38 0.57
C VAL A 39 -19.59 0.01 0.25
N LYS A 40 -20.12 -1.03 0.90
CA LYS A 40 -21.50 -1.47 0.69
C LYS A 40 -22.49 -0.33 0.82
N GLY A 41 -23.33 -0.18 -0.20
CA GLY A 41 -24.34 0.87 -0.28
C GLY A 41 -23.82 2.24 -0.75
N GLU A 42 -22.53 2.41 -0.97
CA GLU A 42 -21.97 3.63 -1.55
C GLU A 42 -21.87 3.55 -3.08
N THR A 43 -22.03 4.69 -3.74
CA THR A 43 -21.90 4.81 -5.20
C THR A 43 -20.52 5.28 -5.63
N LYS A 44 -19.74 5.87 -4.70
CA LYS A 44 -18.40 6.35 -4.97
C LYS A 44 -17.38 5.24 -4.75
N ALA A 45 -16.50 5.04 -5.71
CA ALA A 45 -15.39 4.11 -5.60
C ALA A 45 -14.51 4.43 -4.38
N PHE A 46 -14.08 3.40 -3.66
CA PHE A 46 -13.37 3.58 -2.39
C PHE A 46 -11.96 4.13 -2.58
N THR A 47 -11.61 5.09 -1.73
CA THR A 47 -10.23 5.58 -1.55
C THR A 47 -9.92 5.60 -0.07
N GLY A 48 -8.86 4.89 0.33
CA GLY A 48 -8.48 4.72 1.74
C GLY A 48 -7.73 3.43 1.98
N ILE A 49 -7.80 2.91 3.21
CA ILE A 49 -7.16 1.66 3.62
C ILE A 49 -8.25 0.62 3.91
N ILE A 50 -8.15 -0.56 3.31
CA ILE A 50 -8.97 -1.72 3.64
C ILE A 50 -8.16 -2.65 4.53
N LYS A 51 -8.78 -3.13 5.61
CA LYS A 51 -8.17 -4.05 6.57
C LYS A 51 -9.01 -5.31 6.70
N SER A 52 -8.34 -6.46 6.89
CA SER A 52 -8.95 -7.71 7.35
C SER A 52 -8.28 -8.20 8.62
N TYR A 53 -8.99 -9.02 9.39
CA TYR A 53 -8.51 -9.52 10.67
C TYR A 53 -8.76 -11.02 10.77
N TYR A 54 -7.84 -11.73 11.41
CA TYR A 54 -8.00 -13.11 11.80
C TYR A 54 -9.10 -13.27 12.89
N GLU A 55 -9.58 -14.48 13.11
CA GLU A 55 -10.57 -14.79 14.17
C GLU A 55 -10.07 -14.40 15.56
N ASN A 56 -8.74 -14.47 15.80
CA ASN A 56 -8.12 -14.06 17.05
C ASN A 56 -8.02 -12.54 17.23
N GLY A 57 -8.45 -11.74 16.22
CA GLY A 57 -8.43 -10.28 16.23
C GLY A 57 -7.12 -9.65 15.72
N ASN A 58 -6.10 -10.45 15.41
CA ASN A 58 -4.86 -9.93 14.82
C ASN A 58 -5.09 -9.48 13.37
N LEU A 59 -4.37 -8.43 12.96
CA LEU A 59 -4.43 -7.93 11.58
C LEU A 59 -3.95 -9.03 10.61
N GLU A 60 -4.79 -9.37 9.63
CA GLU A 60 -4.47 -10.34 8.58
C GLU A 60 -3.91 -9.64 7.35
N SER A 61 -4.54 -8.53 6.93
CA SER A 61 -4.06 -7.75 5.80
C SER A 61 -4.45 -6.28 5.90
N GLU A 62 -3.68 -5.45 5.22
CA GLU A 62 -4.02 -4.06 4.94
C GLU A 62 -3.58 -3.68 3.53
N GLY A 63 -4.39 -2.89 2.82
CA GLY A 63 -4.10 -2.44 1.47
C GLY A 63 -4.57 -1.02 1.23
N ASN A 64 -3.73 -0.24 0.53
CA ASN A 64 -4.08 1.10 0.11
C ASN A 64 -4.87 1.06 -1.19
N PHE A 65 -6.04 1.70 -1.20
CA PHE A 65 -6.93 1.80 -2.36
C PHE A 65 -7.09 3.24 -2.82
N LYS A 66 -7.15 3.41 -4.14
CA LYS A 66 -7.47 4.67 -4.79
C LYS A 66 -8.47 4.42 -5.90
N ASP A 67 -9.60 5.13 -5.86
CA ASP A 67 -10.67 5.03 -6.86
C ASP A 67 -11.12 3.57 -7.11
N GLY A 68 -11.22 2.79 -6.02
CA GLY A 68 -11.67 1.40 -6.02
C GLY A 68 -10.65 0.37 -6.43
N LYS A 69 -9.40 0.75 -6.68
CA LYS A 69 -8.31 -0.14 -7.06
C LYS A 69 -7.20 -0.14 -6.03
N LEU A 70 -6.54 -1.29 -5.85
CA LEU A 70 -5.36 -1.40 -5.01
C LEU A 70 -4.24 -0.52 -5.60
N ASN A 71 -3.78 0.46 -4.82
CA ASN A 71 -2.83 1.46 -5.29
C ASN A 71 -1.97 1.94 -4.10
N GLY A 72 -0.71 1.55 -4.09
CA GLY A 72 0.23 1.77 -3.00
C GLY A 72 0.64 0.48 -2.30
N LEU A 73 1.13 0.61 -1.08
CA LEU A 73 1.61 -0.51 -0.28
C LEU A 73 0.46 -1.39 0.21
N SER A 74 0.60 -2.71 0.02
CA SER A 74 -0.25 -3.73 0.63
C SER A 74 0.60 -4.67 1.47
N LYS A 75 0.07 -5.09 2.61
CA LYS A 75 0.72 -5.99 3.55
C LYS A 75 -0.20 -7.12 3.97
N VAL A 76 0.38 -8.29 4.16
CA VAL A 76 -0.27 -9.48 4.73
C VAL A 76 0.57 -9.95 5.90
N TYR A 77 -0.08 -10.40 6.95
CA TYR A 77 0.56 -10.84 8.19
C TYR A 77 0.25 -12.31 8.45
N TYR A 78 1.08 -12.96 9.20
CA TYR A 78 0.79 -14.26 9.80
C TYR A 78 -0.14 -14.10 11.02
N GLU A 79 -0.78 -15.16 11.43
CA GLU A 79 -1.70 -15.14 12.58
C GLU A 79 -0.99 -14.76 13.90
N ASN A 80 0.32 -15.01 13.99
CA ASN A 80 1.17 -14.58 15.11
C ASN A 80 1.51 -13.07 15.08
N GLY A 81 1.06 -12.32 14.04
CA GLY A 81 1.29 -10.89 13.85
C GLY A 81 2.56 -10.53 13.09
N ASN A 82 3.43 -11.49 12.78
CA ASN A 82 4.62 -11.23 11.96
C ASN A 82 4.23 -10.94 10.50
N LEU A 83 4.98 -10.05 9.85
CA LEU A 83 4.77 -9.72 8.45
C LEU A 83 5.05 -10.95 7.56
N LYS A 84 4.08 -11.33 6.73
CA LYS A 84 4.16 -12.44 5.78
C LYS A 84 4.59 -11.98 4.40
N SER A 85 4.02 -10.87 3.93
CA SER A 85 4.40 -10.28 2.66
C SER A 85 4.03 -8.81 2.58
N GLU A 86 4.75 -8.09 1.75
CA GLU A 86 4.43 -6.73 1.36
C GLU A 86 4.75 -6.51 -0.11
N GLY A 87 4.01 -5.61 -0.76
CA GLY A 87 4.20 -5.27 -2.16
C GLY A 87 3.58 -3.94 -2.51
N ASN A 88 4.17 -3.28 -3.51
CA ASN A 88 3.63 -2.05 -4.05
C ASN A 88 2.76 -2.34 -5.26
N TYR A 89 1.58 -1.73 -5.29
CA TYR A 89 0.59 -1.91 -6.34
C TYR A 89 0.27 -0.59 -7.04
N LYS A 90 -0.07 -0.68 -8.31
CA LYS A 90 -0.60 0.40 -9.12
C LYS A 90 -1.74 -0.13 -9.97
N ASP A 91 -2.94 0.40 -9.75
CA ASP A 91 -4.15 0.01 -10.49
C ASP A 91 -4.38 -1.52 -10.51
N ASP A 92 -4.34 -2.16 -9.31
CA ASP A 92 -4.46 -3.60 -9.02
C ASP A 92 -3.27 -4.46 -9.47
N LYS A 93 -2.26 -3.88 -10.12
CA LYS A 93 -1.08 -4.61 -10.58
C LYS A 93 0.10 -4.41 -9.65
N LEU A 94 0.83 -5.48 -9.38
CA LEU A 94 2.08 -5.42 -8.63
C LEU A 94 3.10 -4.61 -9.43
N ASN A 95 3.60 -3.52 -8.83
CA ASN A 95 4.48 -2.57 -9.49
C ASN A 95 5.49 -1.98 -8.48
N GLY A 96 6.72 -2.44 -8.55
CA GLY A 96 7.78 -2.11 -7.61
C GLY A 96 8.24 -3.32 -6.79
N LEU A 97 8.87 -3.04 -5.65
CA LEU A 97 9.44 -4.06 -4.77
C LEU A 97 8.34 -4.85 -4.07
N SER A 98 8.48 -6.18 -4.07
CA SER A 98 7.70 -7.13 -3.29
C SER A 98 8.62 -7.96 -2.40
N LYS A 99 8.22 -8.19 -1.17
CA LYS A 99 8.94 -9.01 -0.20
C LYS A 99 8.02 -10.06 0.42
N VAL A 100 8.58 -11.22 0.67
CA VAL A 100 7.93 -12.32 1.40
C VAL A 100 8.85 -12.74 2.54
N TYR A 101 8.28 -13.02 3.67
CA TYR A 101 8.99 -13.38 4.90
C TYR A 101 8.60 -14.77 5.37
N TYR A 102 9.47 -15.42 6.08
CA TYR A 102 9.16 -16.60 6.88
C TYR A 102 8.39 -16.23 8.13
N GLU A 103 7.74 -17.19 8.77
CA GLU A 103 6.96 -16.94 9.98
C GLU A 103 7.82 -16.48 11.17
N ASN A 104 9.11 -16.81 11.18
CA ASN A 104 10.09 -16.31 12.15
C ASN A 104 10.52 -14.85 11.90
N GLY A 105 10.01 -14.20 10.82
CA GLY A 105 10.31 -12.81 10.45
C GLY A 105 11.49 -12.63 9.51
N ASN A 106 12.27 -13.69 9.21
CA ASN A 106 13.39 -13.60 8.28
C ASN A 106 12.89 -13.46 6.83
N LEU A 107 13.60 -12.67 6.03
CA LEU A 107 13.29 -12.48 4.61
C LEU A 107 13.43 -13.82 3.87
N LYS A 108 12.38 -14.20 3.15
CA LYS A 108 12.34 -15.40 2.30
C LYS A 108 12.63 -15.08 0.85
N ARG A 109 12.13 -13.94 0.37
CA ARG A 109 12.25 -13.54 -1.02
C ARG A 109 12.05 -12.04 -1.18
N GLU A 110 12.79 -11.43 -2.09
CA GLU A 110 12.52 -10.11 -2.63
C GLU A 110 12.60 -10.11 -4.15
N ASP A 111 11.63 -9.45 -4.77
CA ASP A 111 11.47 -9.34 -6.21
C ASP A 111 11.08 -7.92 -6.60
N ASN A 112 11.48 -7.48 -7.78
CA ASN A 112 10.93 -6.31 -8.42
C ASN A 112 9.92 -6.69 -9.50
N TYR A 113 8.85 -5.91 -9.59
CA TYR A 113 7.77 -6.11 -10.54
C TYR A 113 7.45 -4.84 -11.32
N LYS A 114 6.99 -5.03 -12.55
CA LYS A 114 6.39 -4.00 -13.38
C LYS A 114 5.16 -4.59 -14.07
N ASP A 115 3.99 -4.04 -13.76
CA ASP A 115 2.70 -4.49 -14.31
C ASP A 115 2.51 -6.03 -14.20
N ASP A 116 2.71 -6.59 -12.97
CA ASP A 116 2.66 -8.00 -12.62
C ASP A 116 3.77 -8.90 -13.19
N LYS A 117 4.68 -8.36 -13.97
CA LYS A 117 5.82 -9.10 -14.50
C LYS A 117 7.07 -8.85 -13.67
N ARG A 118 7.86 -9.90 -13.45
CA ARG A 118 9.14 -9.75 -12.76
C ARG A 118 10.10 -8.95 -13.64
N GLU A 119 10.76 -7.97 -13.03
CA GLU A 119 11.74 -7.10 -13.70
C GLU A 119 12.91 -6.82 -12.76
N GLY A 120 14.13 -7.12 -13.20
CA GLY A 120 15.33 -6.88 -12.42
C GLY A 120 15.68 -8.00 -11.45
N LEU A 121 16.28 -7.61 -10.32
CA LEU A 121 16.90 -8.54 -9.39
C LEU A 121 15.85 -9.29 -8.56
N PHE A 122 16.00 -10.61 -8.51
CA PHE A 122 15.34 -11.52 -7.60
C PHE A 122 16.36 -12.07 -6.60
N LYS A 123 15.99 -12.14 -5.33
CA LYS A 123 16.77 -12.83 -4.31
C LYS A 123 15.89 -13.74 -3.47
N GLY A 124 16.34 -14.98 -3.30
CA GLY A 124 15.74 -15.95 -2.39
C GLY A 124 16.70 -16.27 -1.24
N TYR A 125 16.15 -16.49 -0.05
CA TYR A 125 16.92 -16.76 1.16
C TYR A 125 16.41 -18.02 1.84
N TYR A 126 17.29 -18.70 2.56
CA TYR A 126 16.93 -19.74 3.50
C TYR A 126 16.34 -19.14 4.78
N GLU A 127 15.67 -19.98 5.58
CA GLU A 127 15.03 -19.54 6.83
C GLU A 127 16.03 -19.01 7.88
N ASN A 128 17.30 -19.44 7.80
CA ASN A 128 18.40 -18.94 8.62
C ASN A 128 18.95 -17.58 8.16
N GLY A 129 18.43 -17.04 7.01
CA GLY A 129 18.83 -15.75 6.45
C GLY A 129 19.94 -15.82 5.39
N ASP A 130 20.53 -17.00 5.14
CA ASP A 130 21.54 -17.14 4.10
C ASP A 130 20.94 -17.02 2.70
N LEU A 131 21.69 -16.41 1.78
CA LEU A 131 21.29 -16.31 0.38
C LEU A 131 21.17 -17.71 -0.25
N LYS A 132 20.01 -17.99 -0.82
CA LYS A 132 19.71 -19.25 -1.50
C LYS A 132 19.88 -19.16 -3.01
N SER A 133 19.39 -18.07 -3.60
CA SER A 133 19.42 -17.85 -5.04
C SER A 133 19.38 -16.36 -5.35
N GLU A 134 20.01 -16.01 -6.48
CA GLU A 134 19.93 -14.66 -7.05
C GLU A 134 19.80 -14.81 -8.57
N ASP A 135 18.79 -14.17 -9.14
CA ASP A 135 18.49 -14.17 -10.56
C ASP A 135 18.16 -12.74 -11.03
N ASN A 136 18.33 -12.49 -12.32
CA ASN A 136 17.95 -11.20 -12.90
C ASN A 136 16.99 -11.42 -14.07
N TYR A 137 15.78 -10.88 -13.94
CA TYR A 137 14.70 -10.99 -14.91
C TYR A 137 14.65 -9.78 -15.81
N LYS A 138 14.43 -9.99 -17.10
CA LYS A 138 14.21 -8.95 -18.08
C LYS A 138 12.98 -9.33 -18.91
N ASP A 139 12.02 -8.44 -18.95
CA ASP A 139 10.77 -8.58 -19.72
C ASP A 139 9.84 -9.73 -19.25
N GLY A 140 9.93 -10.14 -17.99
CA GLY A 140 9.02 -11.09 -17.34
C GLY A 140 9.27 -12.54 -17.59
#